data_40ceebfe78314b4d5c61198b27ce39e9
#
_entry.id   40ceebfe78314b4d5c61198b27ce39e9
#
_cell.length_a   1.000
_cell.length_b   1.000
_cell.length_c   1.000
_cell.angle_alpha   90.00
_cell.angle_beta   90.00
_cell.angle_gamma   90.00
#
_symmetry.space_group_name_H-M   'P 1'
#
loop_
_entity.id
_entity.type
_entity.pdbx_description
1 polymer ?
#
loop_
_entity_poly.entity_id
_entity_poly.type
_entity_poly.pdbx_seq_one_letter_code
_entity_poly.pdbx_strand_id
1 'polypeptide(L)'
;MENLIISELQNGKTYSNNNHVINKHVNNHCIKNIANNYVVEVIENEDMLKELSEYSINYAHSIGFVGLWSEQKKFTDISVVPPMTLLPSPFPMELFQKATSVQSTLNELYYRISLDYDFLIEAYREVVKADKWVGRQVEMMKLVHAEGIRQKFVLQIQRADYMTHCEDGQKIELKQIEVNFGPGGVGFAPKVTKLHKKMIEKVENLHGCTPNAMSEAALPKAKKIAEALFQAWKVFGDAKAIVVLVFDSNLYPIQHHEQLQFVQFELEKIARNAGSILNISKMTLEECAERMHLNESDYSLMIGESKRVAVVYMVYGYLPEHYTSEKEWNCQLNMERSTAIISPNIRSQLSGTKKVQQLLAKPGMLERFLADRPKKIAELRSTFTGIWSLEGNDSFTQALVTDAISSPQNYVLKALRDDGVGNFFDEKLAEMLQTMTVQERSAFILQQKIRPIAVKNYLKRPFHPAKLEVVTNELGVFGTFLGTYDGKVLFNHVDGHFIKTKSHNSNQGGICEGSGVIDSAILFPEAQFQKGIAK
;
A
#
# COMPACT_ATOMS: atom_id res chain seq x y z
N MET A 1 38.16 21.71 14.24
CA MET A 1 37.27 20.66 14.83
C MET A 1 36.81 19.65 13.75
N GLU A 2 37.57 19.50 12.68
CA GLU A 2 37.28 18.55 11.57
C GLU A 2 38.19 17.29 11.54
N ASN A 3 39.08 17.13 12.53
CA ASN A 3 40.08 16.05 12.52
C ASN A 3 39.86 14.98 13.60
N LEU A 4 38.65 14.88 14.18
CA LEU A 4 38.36 13.88 15.23
C LEU A 4 37.32 12.82 14.83
N ILE A 5 36.79 12.86 13.61
CA ILE A 5 35.75 11.91 13.13
C ILE A 5 36.29 10.85 12.16
N ILE A 6 37.53 10.98 11.71
CA ILE A 6 38.13 10.05 10.72
C ILE A 6 38.97 8.91 11.35
N SER A 7 39.23 8.95 12.66
CA SER A 7 40.07 7.92 13.30
C SER A 7 39.33 6.70 13.88
N GLU A 8 38.02 6.66 13.86
CA GLU A 8 37.25 5.51 14.40
C GLU A 8 36.72 4.52 13.34
N LEU A 9 36.95 4.77 12.06
CA LEU A 9 36.49 3.89 10.97
C LEU A 9 37.57 2.96 10.39
N GLN A 10 38.79 2.94 10.95
CA GLN A 10 39.90 2.11 10.44
C GLN A 10 40.39 0.99 11.37
N ASN A 11 39.73 0.69 12.47
CA ASN A 11 40.09 -0.46 13.29
C ASN A 11 39.10 -1.62 13.11
N GLY A 12 39.37 -2.42 12.08
CA GLY A 12 38.78 -3.75 11.92
C GLY A 12 39.12 -4.65 13.10
N LYS A 13 38.14 -4.92 13.96
CA LYS A 13 38.19 -6.05 14.90
C LYS A 13 37.41 -7.21 14.34
N THR A 14 38.15 -8.19 13.83
CA THR A 14 37.70 -9.55 13.61
C THR A 14 37.19 -10.13 14.94
N TYR A 15 35.90 -10.43 14.99
CA TYR A 15 35.35 -11.23 16.10
C TYR A 15 35.61 -12.71 15.83
N SER A 16 36.54 -13.27 16.61
CA SER A 16 36.76 -14.69 16.70
C SER A 16 35.57 -15.40 17.33
N ASN A 17 35.14 -16.50 16.70
CA ASN A 17 34.21 -17.46 17.24
C ASN A 17 34.66 -17.97 18.59
N ASN A 18 34.01 -17.59 19.68
CA ASN A 18 34.03 -18.31 20.93
C ASN A 18 32.65 -18.95 21.16
N ASN A 19 32.55 -20.21 20.74
CA ASN A 19 31.51 -21.11 21.18
C ASN A 19 31.63 -21.34 22.69
N HIS A 20 30.93 -20.57 23.50
CA HIS A 20 30.59 -20.97 24.84
C HIS A 20 29.19 -21.59 24.85
N VAL A 21 29.18 -22.91 24.88
CA VAL A 21 28.00 -23.74 25.15
C VAL A 21 27.50 -23.38 26.54
N ILE A 22 26.49 -22.55 26.65
CA ILE A 22 25.66 -22.43 27.84
C ILE A 22 24.52 -23.43 27.69
N ASN A 23 24.76 -24.67 28.17
CA ASN A 23 23.68 -25.60 28.46
C ASN A 23 22.87 -25.08 29.64
N LYS A 24 21.84 -24.30 29.37
CA LYS A 24 20.72 -24.11 30.28
C LYS A 24 19.55 -24.92 29.74
N HIS A 25 19.02 -25.79 30.59
CA HIS A 25 17.78 -26.52 30.36
C HIS A 25 16.68 -25.49 29.96
N VAL A 26 16.49 -25.29 28.66
CA VAL A 26 15.33 -24.62 28.11
C VAL A 26 14.24 -25.69 28.15
N ASN A 27 13.24 -25.47 29.00
CA ASN A 27 12.00 -26.23 28.95
C ASN A 27 11.47 -26.21 27.53
N ASN A 28 11.38 -27.39 26.91
CA ASN A 28 10.92 -27.65 25.55
C ASN A 28 9.41 -27.34 25.36
N HIS A 29 8.92 -26.18 25.81
CA HIS A 29 7.58 -25.71 25.51
C HIS A 29 7.58 -24.69 24.35
N CYS A 30 8.71 -24.45 23.69
CA CYS A 30 8.78 -23.59 22.54
C CYS A 30 8.24 -24.30 21.29
N ILE A 31 7.03 -23.87 20.89
CA ILE A 31 6.44 -23.96 19.56
C ILE A 31 6.70 -25.27 18.82
N LYS A 32 5.82 -26.21 18.99
CA LYS A 32 5.79 -27.44 18.20
C LYS A 32 5.31 -27.14 16.77
N ASN A 33 6.26 -26.74 15.92
CA ASN A 33 6.34 -27.10 14.50
C ASN A 33 5.51 -26.36 13.43
N ILE A 34 4.54 -25.50 13.68
CA ILE A 34 3.79 -24.90 12.56
C ILE A 34 3.51 -23.42 12.82
N ALA A 35 4.17 -22.53 12.06
CA ALA A 35 3.96 -21.09 12.14
C ALA A 35 2.49 -20.67 12.00
N ASN A 36 1.69 -21.43 11.25
CA ASN A 36 0.25 -21.18 11.06
C ASN A 36 -0.56 -21.13 12.36
N ASN A 37 -0.13 -21.82 13.42
CA ASN A 37 -0.81 -21.90 14.70
C ASN A 37 -0.13 -21.08 15.82
N TYR A 38 0.93 -20.33 15.51
CA TYR A 38 1.74 -19.60 16.50
C TYR A 38 0.89 -18.86 17.53
N VAL A 39 -0.07 -18.05 17.08
CA VAL A 39 -0.89 -17.21 17.97
C VAL A 39 -1.74 -18.04 18.94
N VAL A 40 -2.25 -19.19 18.47
CA VAL A 40 -3.08 -20.10 19.30
C VAL A 40 -2.23 -20.87 20.30
N GLU A 41 -0.98 -21.21 19.93
CA GLU A 41 -0.04 -21.90 20.83
C GLU A 41 0.48 -20.97 21.93
N VAL A 42 0.51 -19.66 21.66
CA VAL A 42 0.99 -18.62 22.58
C VAL A 42 -0.12 -18.16 23.55
N ILE A 43 -1.38 -18.16 23.14
CA ILE A 43 -2.52 -17.77 23.99
C ILE A 43 -3.20 -19.04 24.52
N GLU A 44 -2.79 -19.50 25.70
CA GLU A 44 -3.12 -20.82 26.24
C GLU A 44 -4.55 -20.95 26.77
N ASN A 45 -5.17 -19.85 27.22
CA ASN A 45 -6.46 -19.89 27.87
C ASN A 45 -7.23 -18.56 27.77
N GLU A 46 -8.49 -18.55 28.19
CA GLU A 46 -9.38 -17.38 28.12
C GLU A 46 -8.96 -16.23 29.04
N ASP A 47 -8.39 -16.52 30.20
CA ASP A 47 -7.93 -15.48 31.13
C ASP A 47 -6.76 -14.69 30.52
N MET A 48 -5.81 -15.41 29.91
CA MET A 48 -4.71 -14.79 29.18
C MET A 48 -5.22 -13.99 27.98
N LEU A 49 -6.19 -14.50 27.23
CA LEU A 49 -6.82 -13.78 26.11
C LEU A 49 -7.45 -12.47 26.58
N LYS A 50 -8.16 -12.49 27.71
CA LYS A 50 -8.77 -11.32 28.30
C LYS A 50 -7.72 -10.30 28.72
N GLU A 51 -6.69 -10.73 29.47
CA GLU A 51 -5.59 -9.87 29.91
C GLU A 51 -4.89 -9.21 28.73
N LEU A 52 -4.54 -9.97 27.69
CA LEU A 52 -3.89 -9.47 26.49
C LEU A 52 -4.79 -8.49 25.72
N SER A 53 -6.10 -8.78 25.64
CA SER A 53 -7.07 -7.90 24.97
C SER A 53 -7.16 -6.55 25.67
N GLU A 54 -7.30 -6.53 27.01
CA GLU A 54 -7.34 -5.29 27.81
C GLU A 54 -6.01 -4.53 27.71
N TYR A 55 -4.88 -5.22 27.82
CA TYR A 55 -3.56 -4.64 27.70
C TYR A 55 -3.33 -3.99 26.33
N SER A 56 -3.76 -4.65 25.25
CA SER A 56 -3.62 -4.14 23.89
C SER A 56 -4.38 -2.83 23.68
N ILE A 57 -5.62 -2.72 24.20
CA ILE A 57 -6.44 -1.52 24.12
C ILE A 57 -5.80 -0.37 24.90
N ASN A 58 -5.38 -0.63 26.14
CA ASN A 58 -4.74 0.38 26.98
C ASN A 58 -3.45 0.91 26.34
N TYR A 59 -2.64 0.01 25.78
CA TYR A 59 -1.41 0.42 25.10
C TYR A 59 -1.69 1.15 23.79
N ALA A 60 -2.69 0.73 23.01
CA ALA A 60 -3.12 1.42 21.79
C ALA A 60 -3.49 2.90 22.09
N HIS A 61 -4.28 3.14 23.11
CA HIS A 61 -4.60 4.52 23.56
C HIS A 61 -3.34 5.30 23.96
N SER A 62 -2.43 4.68 24.73
CA SER A 62 -1.21 5.36 25.22
C SER A 62 -0.26 5.80 24.10
N ILE A 63 -0.26 5.10 22.96
CA ILE A 63 0.59 5.43 21.81
C ILE A 63 -0.15 6.19 20.70
N GLY A 64 -1.44 6.52 20.92
CA GLY A 64 -2.28 7.19 19.94
C GLY A 64 -2.58 6.32 18.72
N PHE A 65 -2.71 5.00 18.88
CA PHE A 65 -3.22 4.09 17.86
C PHE A 65 -4.75 4.10 17.92
N VAL A 66 -5.32 5.21 17.48
CA VAL A 66 -6.75 5.51 17.50
C VAL A 66 -7.16 6.17 16.21
N GLY A 67 -8.44 6.11 15.87
CA GLY A 67 -9.04 6.76 14.73
C GLY A 67 -10.44 7.27 15.07
N LEU A 68 -10.92 8.28 14.35
CA LEU A 68 -12.28 8.78 14.50
C LEU A 68 -13.27 7.72 13.99
N TRP A 69 -14.36 7.57 14.72
CA TRP A 69 -15.48 6.71 14.29
C TRP A 69 -16.53 7.53 13.54
N SER A 70 -16.93 7.08 12.36
CA SER A 70 -17.78 7.87 11.45
C SER A 70 -19.15 8.26 12.03
N GLU A 71 -19.74 7.43 12.89
CA GLU A 71 -21.02 7.73 13.56
C GLU A 71 -20.90 8.86 14.56
N GLN A 72 -19.66 9.18 15.01
CA GLN A 72 -19.34 10.21 15.99
C GLN A 72 -18.79 11.49 15.36
N LYS A 73 -19.06 11.73 14.07
CA LYS A 73 -18.48 12.85 13.27
C LYS A 73 -18.58 14.23 13.90
N LYS A 74 -19.55 14.47 14.78
CA LYS A 74 -19.73 15.75 15.46
C LYS A 74 -18.71 16.00 16.59
N PHE A 75 -17.99 14.95 17.01
CA PHE A 75 -17.07 14.99 18.15
C PHE A 75 -15.69 14.52 17.72
N THR A 76 -14.81 15.46 17.39
CA THR A 76 -13.43 15.17 16.95
C THR A 76 -12.51 14.72 18.09
N ASP A 77 -12.96 14.78 19.33
CA ASP A 77 -12.29 14.31 20.55
C ASP A 77 -12.66 12.86 20.91
N ILE A 78 -13.66 12.26 20.24
CA ILE A 78 -14.03 10.85 20.44
C ILE A 78 -13.32 9.98 19.40
N SER A 79 -12.51 9.06 19.87
CA SER A 79 -11.79 8.11 19.01
C SER A 79 -11.87 6.69 19.54
N VAL A 80 -11.70 5.72 18.63
CA VAL A 80 -11.70 4.29 18.92
C VAL A 80 -10.37 3.67 18.49
N VAL A 81 -10.00 2.55 19.11
CA VAL A 81 -8.90 1.72 18.61
C VAL A 81 -9.35 1.08 17.30
N PRO A 82 -8.60 1.23 16.19
CA PRO A 82 -8.97 0.62 14.92
C PRO A 82 -9.05 -0.91 15.00
N PRO A 83 -9.77 -1.57 14.08
CA PRO A 83 -9.78 -3.02 14.02
C PRO A 83 -8.36 -3.54 13.78
N MET A 84 -7.93 -4.50 14.59
CA MET A 84 -6.55 -5.02 14.56
C MET A 84 -6.51 -6.50 14.91
N THR A 85 -5.39 -7.15 14.59
CA THR A 85 -5.05 -8.46 15.19
C THR A 85 -4.50 -8.25 16.61
N LEU A 86 -4.70 -9.24 17.47
CA LEU A 86 -4.22 -9.15 18.86
C LEU A 86 -2.70 -9.33 18.96
N LEU A 87 -2.16 -10.23 18.14
CA LEU A 87 -0.72 -10.48 17.97
C LEU A 87 -0.36 -10.35 16.48
N PRO A 88 0.93 -10.12 16.16
CA PRO A 88 1.35 -10.07 14.76
C PRO A 88 1.13 -11.42 14.08
N SER A 89 0.66 -11.39 12.83
CA SER A 89 0.45 -12.62 12.07
C SER A 89 1.76 -13.19 11.53
N PRO A 90 1.92 -14.52 11.57
CA PRO A 90 3.04 -15.21 10.93
C PRO A 90 3.10 -14.94 9.43
N PHE A 91 4.31 -14.66 8.94
CA PHE A 91 4.56 -14.48 7.50
C PHE A 91 5.91 -15.10 7.13
N PRO A 92 6.05 -15.77 5.93
CA PRO A 92 7.31 -16.36 5.51
C PRO A 92 8.40 -15.31 5.30
N MET A 93 9.53 -15.46 5.99
CA MET A 93 10.63 -14.50 6.00
C MET A 93 11.22 -14.30 4.60
N GLU A 94 11.43 -15.37 3.86
CA GLU A 94 12.01 -15.33 2.51
C GLU A 94 11.11 -14.56 1.53
N LEU A 95 9.78 -14.70 1.67
CA LEU A 95 8.82 -13.98 0.84
C LEU A 95 8.69 -12.51 1.23
N PHE A 96 8.79 -12.21 2.53
CA PHE A 96 8.86 -10.83 3.02
C PHE A 96 10.10 -10.10 2.48
N GLN A 97 11.26 -10.75 2.56
CA GLN A 97 12.51 -10.22 2.01
C GLN A 97 12.42 -10.01 0.50
N LYS A 98 11.80 -10.96 -0.23
CA LYS A 98 11.56 -10.84 -1.67
C LYS A 98 10.68 -9.62 -1.99
N ALA A 99 9.54 -9.44 -1.30
CA ALA A 99 8.66 -8.28 -1.49
C ALA A 99 9.41 -6.96 -1.29
N THR A 100 10.20 -6.89 -0.22
CA THR A 100 11.01 -5.71 0.10
C THR A 100 12.10 -5.45 -0.94
N SER A 101 12.78 -6.50 -1.44
CA SER A 101 13.90 -6.36 -2.39
C SER A 101 13.47 -5.87 -3.78
N VAL A 102 12.23 -6.16 -4.20
CA VAL A 102 11.72 -5.73 -5.51
C VAL A 102 11.12 -4.33 -5.50
N GLN A 103 10.82 -3.76 -4.32
CA GLN A 103 10.07 -2.50 -4.21
C GLN A 103 10.79 -1.32 -4.89
N SER A 104 12.10 -1.17 -4.71
CA SER A 104 12.84 -0.09 -5.35
C SER A 104 12.81 -0.17 -6.88
N THR A 105 12.78 -1.40 -7.42
CA THR A 105 12.63 -1.63 -8.86
C THR A 105 11.23 -1.30 -9.35
N LEU A 106 10.20 -1.63 -8.55
CA LEU A 106 8.81 -1.23 -8.84
C LEU A 106 8.64 0.28 -8.83
N ASN A 107 9.19 0.97 -7.83
CA ASN A 107 9.13 2.43 -7.78
C ASN A 107 9.62 3.05 -9.10
N GLU A 108 10.77 2.61 -9.57
CA GLU A 108 11.36 3.12 -10.81
C GLU A 108 10.60 2.68 -12.05
N LEU A 109 10.09 1.44 -12.08
CA LEU A 109 9.26 0.94 -13.18
C LEU A 109 8.05 1.83 -13.40
N TYR A 110 7.27 2.08 -12.37
CA TYR A 110 6.06 2.90 -12.47
C TYR A 110 6.36 4.38 -12.75
N TYR A 111 7.50 4.89 -12.26
CA TYR A 111 7.97 6.22 -12.67
C TYR A 111 8.26 6.27 -14.17
N ARG A 112 9.04 5.31 -14.71
CA ARG A 112 9.34 5.26 -16.15
C ARG A 112 8.07 5.12 -17.00
N ILE A 113 7.10 4.32 -16.56
CA ILE A 113 5.80 4.18 -17.21
C ILE A 113 5.04 5.51 -17.21
N SER A 114 5.02 6.23 -16.10
CA SER A 114 4.31 7.52 -15.99
C SER A 114 4.89 8.60 -16.91
N LEU A 115 6.14 8.45 -17.36
CA LEU A 115 6.76 9.35 -18.33
C LEU A 115 6.42 8.98 -19.79
N ASP A 116 6.06 7.71 -20.07
CA ASP A 116 5.77 7.23 -21.43
C ASP A 116 4.31 7.53 -21.82
N TYR A 117 4.10 8.73 -22.38
CA TYR A 117 2.77 9.18 -22.80
C TYR A 117 2.15 8.26 -23.85
N ASP A 118 2.91 7.87 -24.87
CA ASP A 118 2.41 7.06 -25.98
C ASP A 118 1.99 5.66 -25.49
N PHE A 119 2.76 5.07 -24.56
CA PHE A 119 2.39 3.83 -23.92
C PHE A 119 1.05 3.95 -23.17
N LEU A 120 0.87 5.03 -22.38
CA LEU A 120 -0.38 5.22 -21.64
C LEU A 120 -1.56 5.43 -22.58
N ILE A 121 -1.43 6.22 -23.65
CA ILE A 121 -2.49 6.39 -24.64
C ILE A 121 -2.89 5.07 -25.29
N GLU A 122 -1.91 4.27 -25.70
CA GLU A 122 -2.17 2.96 -26.30
C GLU A 122 -2.80 1.97 -25.30
N ALA A 123 -2.34 1.97 -24.05
CA ALA A 123 -2.86 1.11 -22.99
C ALA A 123 -4.36 1.32 -22.75
N TYR A 124 -4.85 2.55 -22.87
CA TYR A 124 -6.23 2.88 -22.57
C TYR A 124 -7.14 3.05 -23.79
N ARG A 125 -6.65 2.81 -25.00
CA ARG A 125 -7.40 3.02 -26.25
C ARG A 125 -8.78 2.36 -26.27
N GLU A 126 -8.90 1.13 -25.77
CA GLU A 126 -10.18 0.42 -25.70
C GLU A 126 -10.94 0.69 -24.40
N VAL A 127 -10.22 0.85 -23.29
CA VAL A 127 -10.81 1.09 -21.96
C VAL A 127 -11.67 2.36 -21.94
N VAL A 128 -11.21 3.44 -22.56
CA VAL A 128 -11.94 4.74 -22.57
C VAL A 128 -13.31 4.67 -23.24
N LYS A 129 -13.55 3.64 -24.06
CA LYS A 129 -14.86 3.41 -24.68
C LYS A 129 -15.87 2.75 -23.74
N ALA A 130 -15.38 2.04 -22.71
CA ALA A 130 -16.19 1.29 -21.76
C ALA A 130 -16.26 1.94 -20.38
N ASP A 131 -15.21 2.64 -19.95
CA ASP A 131 -15.08 3.28 -18.65
C ASP A 131 -14.97 4.80 -18.78
N LYS A 132 -16.06 5.50 -18.41
CA LYS A 132 -16.13 6.97 -18.49
C LYS A 132 -15.19 7.67 -17.50
N TRP A 133 -14.94 7.06 -16.34
CA TRP A 133 -14.02 7.58 -15.33
C TRP A 133 -12.59 7.61 -15.86
N VAL A 134 -12.12 6.47 -16.35
CA VAL A 134 -10.79 6.35 -17.00
C VAL A 134 -10.73 7.24 -18.24
N GLY A 135 -11.81 7.30 -19.03
CA GLY A 135 -11.91 8.16 -20.20
C GLY A 135 -11.63 9.61 -19.86
N ARG A 136 -12.22 10.14 -18.78
CA ARG A 136 -12.02 11.52 -18.35
C ARG A 136 -10.59 11.78 -17.86
N GLN A 137 -9.99 10.85 -17.16
CA GLN A 137 -8.58 10.95 -16.76
C GLN A 137 -7.64 10.99 -17.96
N VAL A 138 -7.88 10.15 -18.96
CA VAL A 138 -7.10 10.12 -20.21
C VAL A 138 -7.25 11.44 -20.99
N GLU A 139 -8.47 12.01 -21.07
CA GLU A 139 -8.68 13.30 -21.71
C GLU A 139 -7.94 14.45 -21.01
N MET A 140 -7.94 14.47 -19.66
CA MET A 140 -7.13 15.44 -18.92
C MET A 140 -5.64 15.27 -19.19
N MET A 141 -5.14 14.02 -19.21
CA MET A 141 -3.74 13.74 -19.56
C MET A 141 -3.38 14.23 -20.96
N LYS A 142 -4.26 14.03 -21.96
CA LYS A 142 -4.07 14.54 -23.33
C LYS A 142 -4.01 16.07 -23.38
N LEU A 143 -4.94 16.74 -22.69
CA LEU A 143 -5.00 18.19 -22.63
C LEU A 143 -3.72 18.77 -22.04
N VAL A 144 -3.30 18.29 -20.88
CA VAL A 144 -2.08 18.75 -20.19
C VAL A 144 -0.83 18.45 -21.04
N HIS A 145 -0.81 17.32 -21.75
CA HIS A 145 0.30 16.99 -22.64
C HIS A 145 0.36 17.97 -23.84
N ALA A 146 -0.78 18.28 -24.44
CA ALA A 146 -0.86 19.21 -25.58
C ALA A 146 -0.48 20.65 -25.19
N GLU A 147 -0.83 21.11 -23.98
CA GLU A 147 -0.45 22.41 -23.45
C GLU A 147 1.02 22.48 -22.98
N GLY A 148 1.68 21.36 -22.86
CA GLY A 148 3.05 21.22 -22.31
C GLY A 148 3.04 21.07 -20.77
N ILE A 149 3.73 20.02 -20.31
CA ILE A 149 3.85 19.71 -18.87
C ILE A 149 4.72 20.75 -18.18
N ARG A 150 4.20 21.39 -17.15
CA ARG A 150 4.87 22.46 -16.40
C ARG A 150 5.48 21.98 -15.09
N GLN A 151 5.04 20.83 -14.60
CA GLN A 151 5.64 20.16 -13.44
C GLN A 151 7.06 19.72 -13.79
N LYS A 152 8.04 20.11 -12.99
CA LYS A 152 9.44 19.70 -13.20
C LYS A 152 9.76 18.34 -12.58
N PHE A 153 9.01 17.95 -11.57
CA PHE A 153 9.27 16.77 -10.74
C PHE A 153 8.07 15.84 -10.67
N VAL A 154 8.34 14.56 -10.56
CA VAL A 154 7.37 13.50 -10.32
C VAL A 154 7.65 12.89 -8.96
N LEU A 155 6.74 13.09 -8.00
CA LEU A 155 6.76 12.43 -6.70
C LEU A 155 5.77 11.27 -6.72
N GLN A 156 6.25 10.07 -6.44
CA GLN A 156 5.41 8.89 -6.27
C GLN A 156 5.54 8.35 -4.85
N ILE A 157 4.41 8.17 -4.20
CA ILE A 157 4.26 7.47 -2.93
C ILE A 157 3.34 6.30 -3.24
N GLN A 158 3.87 5.07 -3.16
CA GLN A 158 3.18 3.87 -3.61
C GLN A 158 3.26 2.75 -2.59
N ARG A 159 2.35 1.77 -2.69
CA ARG A 159 2.36 0.54 -1.92
C ARG A 159 2.06 -0.62 -2.87
N ALA A 160 2.99 -1.55 -2.97
CA ALA A 160 2.76 -2.79 -3.68
C ALA A 160 2.22 -3.84 -2.71
N ASP A 161 1.08 -4.43 -3.04
CA ASP A 161 0.36 -5.37 -2.20
C ASP A 161 0.55 -6.80 -2.71
N TYR A 162 0.87 -7.73 -1.80
CA TYR A 162 1.21 -9.11 -2.09
C TYR A 162 0.45 -10.08 -1.18
N MET A 163 0.18 -11.26 -1.71
CA MET A 163 -0.23 -12.42 -0.90
C MET A 163 0.73 -13.59 -1.13
N THR A 164 0.80 -14.47 -0.13
CA THR A 164 1.35 -15.80 -0.35
C THR A 164 0.45 -16.58 -1.29
N HIS A 165 1.01 -17.49 -2.08
CA HIS A 165 0.27 -18.39 -2.94
C HIS A 165 0.84 -19.80 -2.80
N CYS A 166 -0.02 -20.78 -2.58
CA CYS A 166 0.38 -22.17 -2.48
C CYS A 166 -0.68 -23.05 -3.13
N GLU A 167 -0.30 -23.77 -4.17
CA GLU A 167 -1.08 -24.90 -4.66
C GLU A 167 -0.71 -26.17 -3.87
N ASP A 168 -1.63 -27.12 -3.80
CA ASP A 168 -1.51 -28.29 -2.93
C ASP A 168 -0.14 -28.99 -3.04
N GLY A 169 0.61 -28.98 -1.93
CA GLY A 169 1.94 -29.62 -1.82
C GLY A 169 3.10 -28.90 -2.50
N GLN A 170 2.85 -27.78 -3.20
CA GLN A 170 3.88 -27.03 -3.92
C GLN A 170 4.62 -26.04 -3.01
N LYS A 171 5.64 -25.39 -3.58
CA LYS A 171 6.37 -24.29 -2.95
C LYS A 171 5.44 -23.10 -2.70
N ILE A 172 5.63 -22.44 -1.57
CA ILE A 172 4.94 -21.19 -1.29
C ILE A 172 5.57 -20.07 -2.16
N GLU A 173 4.76 -19.35 -2.88
CA GLU A 173 5.18 -18.25 -3.73
C GLU A 173 4.64 -16.91 -3.21
N LEU A 174 5.30 -15.82 -3.59
CA LEU A 174 4.82 -14.46 -3.39
C LEU A 174 4.15 -14.00 -4.68
N LYS A 175 2.88 -13.58 -4.60
CA LYS A 175 2.14 -13.06 -5.75
C LYS A 175 1.64 -11.63 -5.49
N GLN A 176 1.91 -10.74 -6.44
CA GLN A 176 1.46 -9.35 -6.41
C GLN A 176 -0.02 -9.27 -6.74
N ILE A 177 -0.75 -8.52 -5.91
CA ILE A 177 -2.18 -8.26 -6.09
C ILE A 177 -2.36 -7.01 -6.95
N GLU A 178 -1.71 -5.91 -6.53
CA GLU A 178 -1.83 -4.58 -7.14
C GLU A 178 -0.74 -3.63 -6.66
N VAL A 179 -0.68 -2.44 -7.24
CA VAL A 179 0.12 -1.31 -6.76
C VAL A 179 -0.79 -0.10 -6.60
N ASN A 180 -0.77 0.51 -5.43
CA ASN A 180 -1.59 1.66 -5.07
C ASN A 180 -0.75 2.93 -5.01
N PHE A 181 -1.24 4.04 -5.56
CA PHE A 181 -0.66 5.38 -5.43
C PHE A 181 -1.46 6.23 -4.44
N GLY A 182 -0.77 7.01 -3.62
CA GLY A 182 -1.40 7.72 -2.49
C GLY A 182 -2.03 6.76 -1.47
N PRO A 183 -1.34 5.65 -1.09
CA PRO A 183 -1.95 4.56 -0.36
C PRO A 183 -2.30 4.95 1.08
N GLY A 184 -3.40 4.40 1.60
CA GLY A 184 -3.72 4.42 3.03
C GLY A 184 -2.81 3.51 3.85
N GLY A 185 -2.95 3.55 5.19
CA GLY A 185 -2.19 2.71 6.13
C GLY A 185 -0.89 3.33 6.65
N VAL A 186 -0.44 4.43 6.07
CA VAL A 186 0.86 5.07 6.37
C VAL A 186 1.02 5.51 7.84
N GLY A 187 -0.05 5.95 8.48
CA GLY A 187 -0.03 6.39 9.88
C GLY A 187 -0.24 5.23 10.86
N PHE A 188 -1.00 4.22 10.47
CA PHE A 188 -1.32 3.08 11.34
C PHE A 188 -0.23 2.01 11.37
N ALA A 189 0.48 1.78 10.26
CA ALA A 189 1.51 0.77 10.17
C ALA A 189 2.59 0.86 11.27
N PRO A 190 3.20 2.02 11.57
CA PRO A 190 4.17 2.13 12.67
C PRO A 190 3.55 1.94 14.05
N LYS A 191 2.27 2.28 14.21
CA LYS A 191 1.57 2.18 15.49
C LYS A 191 1.23 0.73 15.83
N VAL A 192 0.67 -0.02 14.87
CA VAL A 192 0.36 -1.44 15.07
C VAL A 192 1.62 -2.26 15.28
N THR A 193 2.71 -1.97 14.55
CA THR A 193 3.99 -2.66 14.76
C THR A 193 4.54 -2.39 16.18
N LYS A 194 4.44 -1.16 16.67
CA LYS A 194 4.83 -0.81 18.04
C LYS A 194 3.96 -1.52 19.07
N LEU A 195 2.65 -1.58 18.84
CA LEU A 195 1.70 -2.32 19.68
C LEU A 195 2.08 -3.80 19.74
N HIS A 196 2.24 -4.46 18.57
CA HIS A 196 2.53 -5.88 18.48
C HIS A 196 3.88 -6.23 19.12
N LYS A 197 4.91 -5.40 18.95
CA LYS A 197 6.16 -5.57 19.69
C LYS A 197 5.91 -5.60 21.21
N LYS A 198 5.09 -4.67 21.71
CA LYS A 198 4.75 -4.62 23.13
C LYS A 198 3.92 -5.82 23.59
N MET A 199 3.05 -6.32 22.71
CA MET A 199 2.27 -7.54 22.97
C MET A 199 3.15 -8.79 23.05
N ILE A 200 4.14 -8.93 22.18
CA ILE A 200 5.11 -10.01 22.23
C ILE A 200 5.93 -9.96 23.53
N GLU A 201 6.45 -8.78 23.91
CA GLU A 201 7.15 -8.59 25.20
C GLU A 201 6.27 -9.01 26.38
N LYS A 202 4.96 -8.70 26.35
CA LYS A 202 4.01 -9.11 27.40
C LYS A 202 3.85 -10.64 27.44
N VAL A 203 3.71 -11.29 26.29
CA VAL A 203 3.61 -12.73 26.15
C VAL A 203 4.89 -13.43 26.64
N GLU A 204 6.07 -12.93 26.26
CA GLU A 204 7.37 -13.45 26.72
C GLU A 204 7.48 -13.40 28.24
N ASN A 205 7.05 -12.33 28.86
CA ASN A 205 7.05 -12.18 30.31
C ASN A 205 6.10 -13.17 30.99
N LEU A 206 4.96 -13.50 30.39
CA LEU A 206 4.01 -14.47 30.92
C LEU A 206 4.51 -15.91 30.81
N HIS A 207 5.22 -16.25 29.74
CA HIS A 207 5.74 -17.59 29.47
C HIS A 207 7.18 -17.83 29.97
N GLY A 208 7.92 -16.77 30.29
CA GLY A 208 9.33 -16.88 30.67
C GLY A 208 10.26 -17.36 29.54
N CYS A 209 9.83 -17.28 28.28
CA CYS A 209 10.63 -17.65 27.11
C CYS A 209 10.52 -16.59 26.00
N THR A 210 11.61 -16.43 25.25
CA THR A 210 11.67 -15.53 24.09
C THR A 210 11.33 -16.31 22.83
N PRO A 211 10.27 -15.98 22.06
CA PRO A 211 10.06 -16.57 20.76
C PRO A 211 11.27 -16.27 19.85
N ASN A 212 11.91 -17.29 19.32
CA ASN A 212 13.11 -17.17 18.45
C ASN A 212 12.89 -16.46 17.11
N ALA A 213 11.76 -15.78 16.92
CA ALA A 213 11.27 -15.42 15.59
C ALA A 213 11.07 -13.92 15.34
N MET A 214 11.48 -13.04 16.25
CA MET A 214 11.46 -11.62 15.90
C MET A 214 12.69 -11.23 15.10
N SER A 215 12.64 -11.39 13.80
CA SER A 215 13.40 -10.49 12.95
C SER A 215 12.82 -9.09 13.21
N GLU A 216 13.67 -8.13 13.54
CA GLU A 216 13.31 -6.71 13.46
C GLU A 216 13.02 -6.40 11.97
N ALA A 217 11.84 -6.84 11.51
CA ALA A 217 11.31 -6.39 10.24
C ALA A 217 11.34 -4.87 10.32
N ALA A 218 12.01 -4.24 9.38
CA ALA A 218 12.26 -2.80 9.39
C ALA A 218 10.98 -2.07 9.77
N LEU A 219 10.96 -1.43 10.94
CA LEU A 219 9.77 -0.76 11.47
C LEU A 219 9.22 0.18 10.40
N PRO A 220 7.94 0.08 10.03
CA PRO A 220 7.34 0.97 9.06
C PRO A 220 7.53 2.40 9.54
N LYS A 221 8.16 3.23 8.69
CA LYS A 221 8.52 4.60 9.04
C LYS A 221 7.61 5.57 8.30
N ALA A 222 6.46 5.94 8.90
CA ALA A 222 5.65 7.08 8.41
C ALA A 222 6.50 8.35 8.19
N LYS A 223 7.60 8.47 8.91
CA LYS A 223 8.65 9.46 8.73
C LYS A 223 9.19 9.51 7.29
N LYS A 224 9.27 8.39 6.57
CA LYS A 224 9.81 8.34 5.20
C LYS A 224 8.94 9.07 4.20
N ILE A 225 7.62 8.98 4.32
CA ILE A 225 6.69 9.74 3.47
C ILE A 225 6.82 11.24 3.76
N ALA A 226 6.91 11.64 5.02
CA ALA A 226 7.17 13.02 5.39
C ALA A 226 8.53 13.52 4.88
N GLU A 227 9.58 12.69 4.92
CA GLU A 227 10.89 13.00 4.32
C GLU A 227 10.75 13.22 2.79
N ALA A 228 9.99 12.36 2.10
CA ALA A 228 9.78 12.49 0.66
C ALA A 228 9.02 13.78 0.29
N LEU A 229 7.96 14.11 1.04
CA LEU A 229 7.21 15.38 0.88
C LEU A 229 8.11 16.60 1.15
N PHE A 230 8.94 16.54 2.19
CA PHE A 230 9.88 17.62 2.51
C PHE A 230 10.93 17.80 1.41
N GLN A 231 11.48 16.72 0.85
CA GLN A 231 12.42 16.81 -0.26
C GLN A 231 11.75 17.36 -1.53
N ALA A 232 10.52 16.95 -1.82
CA ALA A 232 9.74 17.51 -2.93
C ALA A 232 9.53 19.04 -2.76
N TRP A 233 9.16 19.48 -1.56
CA TRP A 233 9.03 20.89 -1.24
C TRP A 233 10.36 21.65 -1.40
N LYS A 234 11.47 21.07 -0.95
CA LYS A 234 12.80 21.67 -1.10
C LYS A 234 13.20 21.86 -2.57
N VAL A 235 13.01 20.84 -3.41
CA VAL A 235 13.38 20.93 -4.83
C VAL A 235 12.45 21.84 -5.62
N PHE A 236 11.22 22.08 -5.13
CA PHE A 236 10.33 23.10 -5.69
C PHE A 236 10.94 24.51 -5.64
N GLY A 237 11.72 24.81 -4.60
CA GLY A 237 12.59 25.97 -4.53
C GLY A 237 11.94 27.29 -4.08
N ASP A 238 10.70 27.25 -3.55
CA ASP A 238 10.02 28.41 -2.97
C ASP A 238 9.74 28.18 -1.48
N ALA A 239 10.54 28.78 -0.61
CA ALA A 239 10.42 28.63 0.84
C ALA A 239 9.11 29.15 1.43
N LYS A 240 8.35 29.98 0.71
CA LYS A 240 7.05 30.50 1.16
C LYS A 240 5.88 29.60 0.70
N ALA A 241 6.12 28.74 -0.28
CA ALA A 241 5.10 27.84 -0.79
C ALA A 241 4.74 26.75 0.24
N ILE A 242 3.48 26.31 0.20
CA ILE A 242 2.92 25.40 1.18
C ILE A 242 2.82 23.97 0.64
N VAL A 243 2.69 23.00 1.55
CA VAL A 243 2.30 21.61 1.25
C VAL A 243 0.82 21.45 1.58
N VAL A 244 0.06 20.83 0.67
CA VAL A 244 -1.34 20.48 0.88
C VAL A 244 -1.48 18.97 1.00
N LEU A 245 -2.18 18.52 2.05
CA LEU A 245 -2.54 17.14 2.28
C LEU A 245 -4.05 17.00 2.03
N VAL A 246 -4.41 16.26 0.97
CA VAL A 246 -5.82 16.05 0.60
C VAL A 246 -6.31 14.73 1.17
N PHE A 247 -7.41 14.80 1.92
CA PHE A 247 -8.01 13.67 2.64
C PHE A 247 -9.49 13.48 2.30
N ASP A 248 -10.06 12.39 2.80
CA ASP A 248 -11.45 12.02 2.57
C ASP A 248 -12.46 12.91 3.32
N SER A 249 -13.61 13.15 2.70
CA SER A 249 -14.74 13.88 3.25
C SER A 249 -15.74 12.99 3.99
N ASN A 250 -15.27 12.01 4.76
CA ASN A 250 -16.10 11.20 5.67
C ASN A 250 -16.91 10.05 5.02
N LEU A 251 -16.44 9.43 3.96
CA LEU A 251 -17.11 8.29 3.32
C LEU A 251 -16.95 6.97 4.08
N TYR A 252 -15.93 6.84 4.94
CA TYR A 252 -15.57 5.58 5.60
C TYR A 252 -15.73 5.62 7.12
N PRO A 253 -16.03 4.46 7.76
CA PRO A 253 -16.12 4.33 9.21
C PRO A 253 -14.87 4.75 9.96
N ILE A 254 -13.67 4.48 9.40
CA ILE A 254 -12.37 4.93 9.93
C ILE A 254 -11.70 5.79 8.88
N GLN A 255 -11.48 7.05 9.20
CA GLN A 255 -11.03 8.04 8.24
C GLN A 255 -9.50 8.03 8.06
N HIS A 256 -9.05 8.44 6.88
CA HIS A 256 -7.62 8.64 6.61
C HIS A 256 -7.06 9.92 7.26
N HIS A 257 -7.93 10.78 7.76
CA HIS A 257 -7.56 12.06 8.37
C HIS A 257 -6.48 11.94 9.45
N GLU A 258 -6.64 10.99 10.40
CA GLU A 258 -5.68 10.79 11.49
C GLU A 258 -4.34 10.27 10.98
N GLN A 259 -4.36 9.47 9.91
CA GLN A 259 -3.14 8.96 9.31
C GLN A 259 -2.30 10.09 8.72
N LEU A 260 -2.95 11.06 8.06
CA LEU A 260 -2.29 12.26 7.53
C LEU A 260 -1.81 13.20 8.62
N GLN A 261 -2.44 13.21 9.80
CA GLN A 261 -1.92 13.97 10.94
C GLN A 261 -0.52 13.51 11.36
N PHE A 262 -0.27 12.18 11.39
CA PHE A 262 1.07 11.68 11.67
C PHE A 262 2.09 12.12 10.61
N VAL A 263 1.70 12.11 9.35
CA VAL A 263 2.55 12.62 8.26
C VAL A 263 2.82 14.11 8.45
N GLN A 264 1.79 14.90 8.80
CA GLN A 264 1.92 16.33 9.08
C GLN A 264 2.90 16.59 10.23
N PHE A 265 2.72 15.95 11.39
CA PHE A 265 3.59 16.18 12.56
C PHE A 265 5.04 15.80 12.30
N GLU A 266 5.28 14.69 11.61
CA GLU A 266 6.66 14.31 11.20
C GLU A 266 7.23 15.30 10.17
N LEU A 267 6.42 15.80 9.23
CA LEU A 267 6.84 16.79 8.25
C LEU A 267 7.21 18.13 8.91
N GLU A 268 6.40 18.62 9.85
CA GLU A 268 6.69 19.81 10.66
C GLU A 268 7.98 19.67 11.46
N LYS A 269 8.20 18.48 12.07
CA LYS A 269 9.40 18.17 12.83
C LYS A 269 10.65 18.13 11.93
N ILE A 270 10.55 17.51 10.75
CA ILE A 270 11.65 17.46 9.77
C ILE A 270 12.00 18.86 9.30
N ALA A 271 11.01 19.69 8.96
CA ALA A 271 11.21 21.06 8.52
C ALA A 271 11.91 21.89 9.61
N ARG A 272 11.43 21.80 10.86
CA ARG A 272 12.04 22.49 12.00
C ARG A 272 13.49 22.08 12.23
N ASN A 273 13.79 20.78 12.17
CA ASN A 273 15.15 20.27 12.34
C ASN A 273 16.09 20.71 11.20
N ALA A 274 15.53 21.00 10.02
CA ALA A 274 16.26 21.55 8.89
C ALA A 274 16.36 23.10 8.91
N GLY A 275 15.89 23.76 9.97
CA GLY A 275 15.87 25.21 10.07
C GLY A 275 14.88 25.89 9.11
N SER A 276 13.87 25.15 8.62
CA SER A 276 12.88 25.63 7.66
C SER A 276 11.52 25.87 8.31
N ILE A 277 10.81 26.90 7.86
CA ILE A 277 9.42 27.15 8.22
C ILE A 277 8.55 26.62 7.08
N LEU A 278 7.87 25.51 7.32
CA LEU A 278 6.98 24.88 6.34
C LEU A 278 5.53 25.01 6.80
N ASN A 279 4.71 25.65 5.97
CA ASN A 279 3.28 25.71 6.17
C ASN A 279 2.60 24.51 5.51
N ILE A 280 1.73 23.82 6.25
CA ILE A 280 0.99 22.67 5.79
C ILE A 280 -0.50 22.98 5.92
N SER A 281 -1.26 22.68 4.89
CA SER A 281 -2.73 22.77 4.89
C SER A 281 -3.32 21.38 4.67
N LYS A 282 -4.30 20.99 5.50
CA LYS A 282 -5.13 19.80 5.25
C LYS A 282 -6.47 20.27 4.68
N MET A 283 -6.89 19.65 3.60
CA MET A 283 -8.10 20.04 2.88
C MET A 283 -8.81 18.81 2.34
N THR A 284 -10.13 18.84 2.28
CA THR A 284 -10.88 17.87 1.47
C THR A 284 -10.78 18.24 -0.01
N LEU A 285 -11.20 17.34 -0.90
CA LEU A 285 -11.19 17.65 -2.34
C LEU A 285 -12.19 18.76 -2.67
N GLU A 286 -13.32 18.82 -1.98
CA GLU A 286 -14.33 19.89 -2.10
C GLU A 286 -13.75 21.25 -1.69
N GLU A 287 -13.05 21.29 -0.52
CA GLU A 287 -12.36 22.52 -0.08
C GLU A 287 -11.26 22.95 -1.06
N CYS A 288 -10.55 21.99 -1.67
CA CYS A 288 -9.60 22.29 -2.74
C CYS A 288 -10.32 22.90 -3.94
N ALA A 289 -11.46 22.34 -4.36
CA ALA A 289 -12.25 22.81 -5.49
C ALA A 289 -12.83 24.23 -5.28
N GLU A 290 -13.12 24.60 -4.02
CA GLU A 290 -13.61 25.93 -3.67
C GLU A 290 -12.51 26.98 -3.54
N ARG A 291 -11.30 26.60 -3.12
CA ARG A 291 -10.27 27.53 -2.66
C ARG A 291 -9.02 27.57 -3.53
N MET A 292 -8.76 26.51 -4.31
CA MET A 292 -7.60 26.46 -5.21
C MET A 292 -7.95 27.00 -6.59
N HIS A 293 -7.01 27.73 -7.15
CA HIS A 293 -7.10 28.19 -8.54
C HIS A 293 -5.72 28.20 -9.20
N LEU A 294 -5.71 28.17 -10.52
CA LEU A 294 -4.52 28.31 -11.34
C LEU A 294 -4.30 29.78 -11.66
N ASN A 295 -3.11 30.31 -11.37
CA ASN A 295 -2.69 31.59 -11.89
C ASN A 295 -2.23 31.41 -13.34
N GLU A 296 -2.98 31.90 -14.30
CA GLU A 296 -2.70 31.68 -15.71
C GLU A 296 -1.45 32.43 -16.23
N SER A 297 -0.93 33.42 -15.48
CA SER A 297 0.25 34.17 -15.90
C SER A 297 1.57 33.35 -15.72
N ASP A 298 1.67 32.53 -14.68
CA ASP A 298 2.87 31.74 -14.35
C ASP A 298 2.58 30.28 -14.03
N TYR A 299 1.33 29.87 -14.15
CA TYR A 299 0.83 28.52 -13.85
C TYR A 299 1.10 28.06 -12.40
N SER A 300 1.24 28.98 -11.47
CA SER A 300 1.29 28.63 -10.07
C SER A 300 -0.09 28.20 -9.57
N LEU A 301 -0.12 27.14 -8.75
CA LEU A 301 -1.32 26.71 -8.03
C LEU A 301 -1.43 27.55 -6.75
N MET A 302 -2.56 28.22 -6.55
CA MET A 302 -2.77 29.17 -5.47
C MET A 302 -3.94 28.76 -4.57
N ILE A 303 -3.85 29.07 -3.27
CA ILE A 303 -4.98 29.08 -2.33
C ILE A 303 -5.21 30.52 -1.92
N GLY A 304 -6.37 31.09 -2.32
CA GLY A 304 -6.60 32.53 -2.20
C GLY A 304 -5.52 33.32 -2.93
N GLU A 305 -5.36 34.58 -2.62
CA GLU A 305 -4.48 35.49 -3.40
C GLU A 305 -2.98 35.34 -3.07
N SER A 306 -2.61 34.70 -1.95
CA SER A 306 -1.24 34.83 -1.43
C SER A 306 -0.51 33.51 -1.16
N LYS A 307 -1.19 32.36 -1.12
CA LYS A 307 -0.56 31.10 -0.77
C LYS A 307 -0.28 30.25 -1.99
N ARG A 308 0.96 30.24 -2.43
CA ARG A 308 1.44 29.33 -3.49
C ARG A 308 1.56 27.92 -2.97
N VAL A 309 1.13 26.93 -3.73
CA VAL A 309 1.23 25.51 -3.42
C VAL A 309 2.46 24.91 -4.11
N ALA A 310 3.33 24.28 -3.33
CA ALA A 310 4.50 23.57 -3.84
C ALA A 310 4.21 22.09 -4.11
N VAL A 311 3.53 21.44 -3.17
CA VAL A 311 3.25 20.00 -3.21
C VAL A 311 1.81 19.76 -2.80
N VAL A 312 1.10 18.91 -3.55
CA VAL A 312 -0.19 18.35 -3.18
C VAL A 312 -0.03 16.85 -3.01
N TYR A 313 -0.30 16.34 -1.81
CA TYR A 313 -0.33 14.89 -1.55
C TYR A 313 -1.78 14.44 -1.38
N MET A 314 -2.22 13.57 -2.29
CA MET A 314 -3.59 13.10 -2.36
C MET A 314 -3.67 11.64 -1.90
N VAL A 315 -4.40 11.38 -0.81
CA VAL A 315 -4.84 10.04 -0.41
C VAL A 315 -6.32 9.82 -0.72
N TYR A 316 -6.91 10.75 -1.46
CA TYR A 316 -8.30 10.81 -1.88
C TYR A 316 -8.40 11.32 -3.32
N GLY A 317 -9.51 11.07 -4.03
CA GLY A 317 -9.64 11.47 -5.43
C GLY A 317 -9.31 10.36 -6.43
N TYR A 318 -9.31 9.10 -5.97
CA TYR A 318 -9.02 7.92 -6.81
C TYR A 318 -10.28 7.14 -7.24
N LEU A 319 -11.47 7.59 -6.83
CA LEU A 319 -12.76 6.99 -7.19
C LEU A 319 -13.70 8.02 -7.85
N PRO A 320 -14.62 7.58 -8.73
CA PRO A 320 -15.63 8.47 -9.33
C PRO A 320 -16.47 9.19 -8.27
N GLU A 321 -16.83 8.52 -7.19
CA GLU A 321 -17.67 9.02 -6.10
C GLU A 321 -17.02 10.18 -5.32
N HIS A 322 -15.73 10.37 -5.46
CA HIS A 322 -14.99 11.49 -4.87
C HIS A 322 -15.18 12.81 -5.63
N TYR A 323 -15.75 12.76 -6.83
CA TYR A 323 -15.99 13.92 -7.70
C TYR A 323 -17.49 14.16 -7.83
N THR A 324 -18.03 14.91 -6.89
CA THR A 324 -19.48 15.12 -6.77
C THR A 324 -20.01 16.13 -7.79
N SER A 325 -19.12 16.94 -8.38
CA SER A 325 -19.46 17.95 -9.37
C SER A 325 -18.30 18.24 -10.34
N GLU A 326 -18.54 19.09 -11.33
CA GLU A 326 -17.48 19.56 -12.24
C GLU A 326 -16.41 20.42 -11.54
N LYS A 327 -16.67 20.92 -10.33
CA LYS A 327 -15.68 21.74 -9.59
C LYS A 327 -14.46 20.93 -9.18
N GLU A 328 -14.66 19.70 -8.66
CA GLU A 328 -13.57 18.80 -8.28
C GLU A 328 -12.74 18.40 -9.51
N TRP A 329 -13.39 18.13 -10.64
CA TRP A 329 -12.72 17.84 -11.90
C TRP A 329 -11.88 19.01 -12.41
N ASN A 330 -12.41 20.21 -12.36
CA ASN A 330 -11.70 21.43 -12.75
C ASN A 330 -10.53 21.72 -11.80
N CYS A 331 -10.71 21.45 -10.50
CA CYS A 331 -9.62 21.55 -9.52
C CYS A 331 -8.49 20.56 -9.85
N GLN A 332 -8.81 19.30 -10.15
CA GLN A 332 -7.83 18.31 -10.57
C GLN A 332 -7.10 18.76 -11.84
N LEU A 333 -7.82 19.26 -12.83
CA LEU A 333 -7.22 19.79 -14.06
C LEU A 333 -6.28 20.97 -13.78
N ASN A 334 -6.66 21.89 -12.90
CA ASN A 334 -5.80 23.00 -12.49
C ASN A 334 -4.53 22.52 -11.76
N MET A 335 -4.65 21.51 -10.89
CA MET A 335 -3.49 20.86 -10.27
C MET A 335 -2.55 20.30 -11.32
N GLU A 336 -3.05 19.54 -12.30
CA GLU A 336 -2.25 18.92 -13.37
C GLU A 336 -1.57 19.94 -14.31
N ARG A 337 -2.23 21.07 -14.59
CA ARG A 337 -1.71 22.17 -15.42
C ARG A 337 -0.69 23.04 -14.70
N SER A 338 -0.63 22.97 -13.37
CA SER A 338 0.18 23.86 -12.54
C SER A 338 1.66 23.45 -12.50
N THR A 339 2.48 24.32 -11.92
CA THR A 339 3.88 24.06 -11.59
C THR A 339 4.05 23.27 -10.29
N ALA A 340 2.99 23.06 -9.50
CA ALA A 340 3.03 22.32 -8.25
C ALA A 340 3.35 20.82 -8.48
N ILE A 341 3.98 20.17 -7.51
CA ILE A 341 4.23 18.73 -7.53
C ILE A 341 2.99 18.01 -7.00
N ILE A 342 2.29 17.32 -7.87
CA ILE A 342 1.08 16.56 -7.50
C ILE A 342 1.45 15.10 -7.30
N SER A 343 1.08 14.52 -6.16
CA SER A 343 1.36 13.12 -5.81
C SER A 343 0.11 12.41 -5.27
N PRO A 344 -0.42 11.42 -5.99
CA PRO A 344 -0.07 11.08 -7.37
C PRO A 344 -0.63 12.09 -8.37
N ASN A 345 0.11 12.36 -9.45
CA ASN A 345 -0.45 13.02 -10.62
C ASN A 345 -1.22 12.02 -11.49
N ILE A 346 -1.97 12.51 -12.47
CA ILE A 346 -2.84 11.66 -13.30
C ILE A 346 -2.08 10.57 -14.08
N ARG A 347 -0.84 10.84 -14.52
CA ARG A 347 -0.01 9.86 -15.21
C ARG A 347 0.44 8.75 -14.26
N SER A 348 0.76 9.08 -13.01
CA SER A 348 1.08 8.10 -11.97
C SER A 348 -0.15 7.26 -11.62
N GLN A 349 -1.33 7.87 -11.47
CA GLN A 349 -2.59 7.13 -11.24
C GLN A 349 -2.86 6.15 -12.38
N LEU A 350 -2.83 6.60 -13.62
CA LEU A 350 -3.04 5.73 -14.79
C LEU A 350 -1.96 4.63 -14.87
N SER A 351 -0.69 4.93 -14.55
CA SER A 351 0.37 3.92 -14.57
C SER A 351 0.16 2.80 -13.55
N GLY A 352 -0.51 3.05 -12.43
CA GLY A 352 -0.73 2.10 -11.34
C GLY A 352 -1.95 1.18 -11.51
N THR A 353 -2.79 1.39 -12.52
CA THR A 353 -4.01 0.61 -12.67
C THR A 353 -3.76 -0.86 -13.00
N LYS A 354 -4.78 -1.69 -12.76
CA LYS A 354 -4.78 -3.11 -13.11
C LYS A 354 -4.58 -3.36 -14.61
N LYS A 355 -4.95 -2.39 -15.47
CA LYS A 355 -4.68 -2.45 -16.92
C LYS A 355 -3.18 -2.44 -17.22
N VAL A 356 -2.43 -1.54 -16.61
CA VAL A 356 -0.97 -1.48 -16.79
C VAL A 356 -0.32 -2.73 -16.20
N GLN A 357 -0.76 -3.19 -15.02
CA GLN A 357 -0.28 -4.44 -14.43
C GLN A 357 -0.48 -5.64 -15.39
N GLN A 358 -1.64 -5.72 -16.05
CA GLN A 358 -1.94 -6.73 -17.06
C GLN A 358 -0.99 -6.63 -18.27
N LEU A 359 -0.70 -5.42 -18.74
CA LEU A 359 0.23 -5.21 -19.86
C LEU A 359 1.66 -5.61 -19.48
N LEU A 360 2.11 -5.28 -18.26
CA LEU A 360 3.45 -5.64 -17.76
C LEU A 360 3.65 -7.15 -17.62
N ALA A 361 2.58 -7.93 -17.48
CA ALA A 361 2.65 -9.39 -17.47
C ALA A 361 2.96 -9.98 -18.86
N LYS A 362 2.76 -9.23 -19.96
CA LYS A 362 3.09 -9.68 -21.31
C LYS A 362 4.61 -9.76 -21.51
N PRO A 363 5.10 -10.76 -22.28
CA PRO A 363 6.50 -10.82 -22.68
C PRO A 363 6.97 -9.52 -23.36
N GLY A 364 8.18 -9.06 -23.04
CA GLY A 364 8.77 -7.85 -23.61
C GLY A 364 8.39 -6.54 -22.92
N MET A 365 7.32 -6.49 -22.14
CA MET A 365 6.85 -5.23 -21.53
C MET A 365 7.71 -4.75 -20.35
N LEU A 366 8.18 -5.64 -19.49
CA LEU A 366 9.17 -5.26 -18.48
C LEU A 366 10.48 -4.85 -19.10
N GLU A 367 10.90 -5.53 -20.15
CA GLU A 367 12.11 -5.24 -20.92
C GLU A 367 12.05 -3.85 -21.57
N ARG A 368 10.88 -3.39 -22.04
CA ARG A 368 10.69 -2.03 -22.56
C ARG A 368 11.15 -0.95 -21.56
N PHE A 369 10.83 -1.12 -20.30
CA PHE A 369 11.09 -0.12 -19.26
C PHE A 369 12.36 -0.38 -18.44
N LEU A 370 12.85 -1.63 -18.38
CA LEU A 370 13.95 -2.07 -17.51
C LEU A 370 15.03 -2.85 -18.27
N ALA A 371 15.23 -2.58 -19.58
CA ALA A 371 16.22 -3.30 -20.41
C ALA A 371 17.64 -3.31 -19.81
N ASP A 372 17.98 -2.26 -19.05
CA ASP A 372 19.23 -2.09 -18.33
C ASP A 372 19.37 -3.01 -17.09
N ARG A 373 18.30 -3.74 -16.70
CA ARG A 373 18.23 -4.49 -15.44
C ARG A 373 17.65 -5.91 -15.57
N PRO A 374 18.26 -6.81 -16.38
CA PRO A 374 17.67 -8.11 -16.69
C PRO A 374 17.44 -9.01 -15.46
N LYS A 375 18.31 -8.96 -14.43
CA LYS A 375 18.12 -9.71 -13.19
C LYS A 375 16.90 -9.22 -12.41
N LYS A 376 16.65 -7.92 -12.39
CA LYS A 376 15.49 -7.33 -11.71
C LYS A 376 14.18 -7.62 -12.43
N ILE A 377 14.20 -7.73 -13.75
CA ILE A 377 13.05 -8.21 -14.54
C ILE A 377 12.63 -9.61 -14.09
N ALA A 378 13.57 -10.54 -13.96
CA ALA A 378 13.28 -11.91 -13.53
C ALA A 378 12.70 -11.95 -12.09
N GLU A 379 13.27 -11.16 -11.17
CA GLU A 379 12.76 -11.04 -9.79
C GLU A 379 11.31 -10.52 -9.78
N LEU A 380 11.01 -9.43 -10.50
CA LEU A 380 9.66 -8.87 -10.61
C LEU A 380 8.68 -9.86 -11.24
N ARG A 381 9.05 -10.44 -12.38
CA ARG A 381 8.19 -11.39 -13.10
C ARG A 381 7.80 -12.59 -12.23
N SER A 382 8.68 -13.03 -11.34
CA SER A 382 8.41 -14.13 -10.41
C SER A 382 7.36 -13.79 -9.34
N THR A 383 7.00 -12.51 -9.17
CA THR A 383 5.90 -12.08 -8.28
C THR A 383 4.57 -11.94 -9.01
N PHE A 384 4.56 -11.98 -10.33
CA PHE A 384 3.32 -11.85 -11.08
C PHE A 384 2.51 -13.14 -11.01
N THR A 385 1.19 -12.99 -11.04
CA THR A 385 0.24 -14.08 -11.26
C THR A 385 -0.24 -14.06 -12.71
N GLY A 386 -1.05 -15.02 -13.12
CA GLY A 386 -1.73 -14.97 -14.40
C GLY A 386 -2.68 -13.77 -14.44
N ILE A 387 -2.47 -12.85 -15.39
CA ILE A 387 -3.33 -11.67 -15.60
C ILE A 387 -3.56 -11.50 -17.09
N TRP A 388 -4.83 -11.47 -17.50
CA TRP A 388 -5.22 -11.45 -18.89
C TRP A 388 -6.15 -10.28 -19.21
N SER A 389 -5.99 -9.75 -20.42
CA SER A 389 -6.93 -8.82 -21.03
C SER A 389 -8.19 -9.55 -21.45
N LEU A 390 -9.34 -8.88 -21.32
CA LEU A 390 -10.61 -9.34 -21.87
C LEU A 390 -11.04 -8.51 -23.09
N GLU A 391 -10.11 -7.70 -23.61
CA GLU A 391 -10.32 -6.91 -24.83
C GLU A 391 -10.30 -7.79 -26.09
N GLY A 392 -11.15 -7.46 -27.03
CA GLY A 392 -11.22 -8.17 -28.30
C GLY A 392 -12.03 -9.48 -28.22
N ASN A 393 -12.02 -10.19 -29.31
CA ASN A 393 -12.79 -11.43 -29.50
C ASN A 393 -12.00 -12.48 -30.30
N ASP A 394 -10.66 -12.48 -30.16
CA ASP A 394 -9.81 -13.52 -30.76
C ASP A 394 -10.00 -14.87 -30.06
N SER A 395 -9.50 -15.93 -30.70
CA SER A 395 -9.69 -17.30 -30.21
C SER A 395 -9.13 -17.55 -28.81
N PHE A 396 -8.02 -16.90 -28.44
CA PHE A 396 -7.44 -17.02 -27.11
C PHE A 396 -8.36 -16.37 -26.05
N THR A 397 -8.83 -15.14 -26.30
CA THR A 397 -9.74 -14.43 -25.39
C THR A 397 -11.06 -15.18 -25.23
N GLN A 398 -11.62 -15.75 -26.31
CA GLN A 398 -12.83 -16.56 -26.24
C GLN A 398 -12.63 -17.83 -25.40
N ALA A 399 -11.53 -18.54 -25.62
CA ALA A 399 -11.20 -19.75 -24.85
C ALA A 399 -11.02 -19.42 -23.36
N LEU A 400 -10.33 -18.33 -23.03
CA LEU A 400 -10.13 -17.85 -21.68
C LEU A 400 -11.44 -17.50 -20.98
N VAL A 401 -12.34 -16.78 -21.66
CA VAL A 401 -13.67 -16.43 -21.12
C VAL A 401 -14.50 -17.70 -20.89
N THR A 402 -14.47 -18.66 -21.82
CA THR A 402 -15.17 -19.94 -21.68
C THR A 402 -14.64 -20.74 -20.49
N ASP A 403 -13.32 -20.81 -20.31
CA ASP A 403 -12.71 -21.49 -19.16
C ASP A 403 -13.06 -20.79 -17.84
N ALA A 404 -13.02 -19.45 -17.79
CA ALA A 404 -13.39 -18.69 -16.59
C ALA A 404 -14.87 -18.86 -16.21
N ILE A 405 -15.77 -19.02 -17.19
CA ILE A 405 -17.18 -19.33 -16.94
C ILE A 405 -17.33 -20.77 -16.42
N SER A 406 -16.58 -21.72 -16.95
CA SER A 406 -16.68 -23.14 -16.59
C SER A 406 -15.98 -23.47 -15.28
N SER A 407 -14.95 -22.71 -14.91
CA SER A 407 -14.10 -22.93 -13.72
C SER A 407 -13.88 -21.62 -12.94
N PRO A 408 -14.96 -20.90 -12.53
CA PRO A 408 -14.85 -19.55 -11.99
C PRO A 408 -14.06 -19.48 -10.67
N GLN A 409 -13.97 -20.60 -9.93
CA GLN A 409 -13.19 -20.71 -8.68
C GLN A 409 -11.67 -20.53 -8.90
N ASN A 410 -11.17 -20.54 -10.12
CA ASN A 410 -9.76 -20.35 -10.45
C ASN A 410 -9.40 -18.91 -10.79
N TYR A 411 -10.39 -18.03 -10.89
CA TYR A 411 -10.23 -16.67 -11.41
C TYR A 411 -10.84 -15.61 -10.49
N VAL A 412 -10.42 -14.38 -10.71
CA VAL A 412 -11.05 -13.16 -10.18
C VAL A 412 -11.23 -12.21 -11.36
N LEU A 413 -12.44 -11.72 -11.58
CA LEU A 413 -12.75 -10.65 -12.52
C LEU A 413 -12.64 -9.33 -11.78
N LYS A 414 -11.73 -8.45 -12.22
CA LYS A 414 -11.42 -7.18 -11.54
C LYS A 414 -11.73 -6.00 -12.44
N ALA A 415 -12.53 -5.05 -11.96
CA ALA A 415 -12.67 -3.75 -12.59
C ALA A 415 -11.33 -2.99 -12.54
N LEU A 416 -11.10 -2.11 -13.50
CA LEU A 416 -9.84 -1.34 -13.58
C LEU A 416 -9.73 -0.25 -12.51
N ARG A 417 -10.85 0.14 -11.89
CA ARG A 417 -10.88 1.08 -10.77
C ARG A 417 -10.37 0.44 -9.46
N ASP A 418 -9.88 1.25 -8.54
CA ASP A 418 -9.14 0.80 -7.34
C ASP A 418 -9.98 0.68 -6.06
N ASP A 419 -11.29 0.50 -6.16
CA ASP A 419 -12.19 0.45 -5.00
C ASP A 419 -12.30 -0.92 -4.31
N GLY A 420 -11.77 -1.99 -4.91
CA GLY A 420 -11.97 -3.36 -4.43
C GLY A 420 -13.41 -3.88 -4.56
N VAL A 421 -14.40 -3.00 -4.70
CA VAL A 421 -15.82 -3.35 -4.86
C VAL A 421 -16.11 -3.96 -6.22
N GLY A 422 -15.33 -3.58 -7.23
CA GLY A 422 -15.42 -4.13 -8.60
C GLY A 422 -14.74 -5.49 -8.80
N ASN A 423 -14.51 -6.27 -7.73
CA ASN A 423 -13.96 -7.62 -7.83
C ASN A 423 -15.09 -8.65 -7.75
N PHE A 424 -15.19 -9.52 -8.77
CA PHE A 424 -16.19 -10.57 -8.83
C PHE A 424 -15.52 -11.94 -8.76
N PHE A 425 -16.12 -12.83 -7.98
CA PHE A 425 -15.62 -14.16 -7.65
C PHE A 425 -16.66 -15.22 -7.96
N ASP A 426 -16.21 -16.44 -8.17
CA ASP A 426 -16.99 -17.66 -8.25
C ASP A 426 -18.22 -17.50 -9.19
N GLU A 427 -19.42 -17.86 -8.80
CA GLU A 427 -20.64 -17.81 -9.62
C GLU A 427 -20.92 -16.40 -10.17
N LYS A 428 -20.64 -15.35 -9.37
CA LYS A 428 -20.86 -13.97 -9.81
C LYS A 428 -19.93 -13.55 -10.95
N LEU A 429 -18.68 -14.05 -10.93
CA LEU A 429 -17.75 -13.87 -12.06
C LEU A 429 -18.31 -14.50 -13.35
N ALA A 430 -18.78 -15.75 -13.26
CA ALA A 430 -19.33 -16.46 -14.41
C ALA A 430 -20.57 -15.73 -14.97
N GLU A 431 -21.50 -15.32 -14.11
CA GLU A 431 -22.70 -14.54 -14.48
C GLU A 431 -22.35 -13.23 -15.20
N MET A 432 -21.37 -12.48 -14.67
CA MET A 432 -20.91 -11.23 -15.29
C MET A 432 -20.32 -11.48 -16.67
N LEU A 433 -19.44 -12.48 -16.84
CA LEU A 433 -18.83 -12.79 -18.12
C LEU A 433 -19.82 -13.30 -19.18
N GLN A 434 -20.91 -13.97 -18.77
CA GLN A 434 -21.98 -14.43 -19.66
C GLN A 434 -22.84 -13.28 -20.19
N THR A 435 -22.98 -12.19 -19.40
CA THR A 435 -23.87 -11.07 -19.73
C THR A 435 -23.18 -9.91 -20.42
N MET A 436 -21.88 -9.71 -20.17
CA MET A 436 -21.10 -8.60 -20.71
C MET A 436 -20.85 -8.73 -22.22
N THR A 437 -21.00 -7.63 -22.91
CA THR A 437 -20.52 -7.45 -24.29
C THR A 437 -18.98 -7.42 -24.32
N VAL A 438 -18.41 -7.63 -25.51
CA VAL A 438 -16.94 -7.51 -25.74
C VAL A 438 -16.41 -6.13 -25.32
N GLN A 439 -17.19 -5.08 -25.58
CA GLN A 439 -16.80 -3.71 -25.20
C GLN A 439 -16.80 -3.52 -23.68
N GLU A 440 -17.83 -3.95 -22.98
CA GLU A 440 -17.92 -3.85 -21.52
C GLU A 440 -16.79 -4.61 -20.82
N ARG A 441 -16.39 -5.78 -21.34
CA ARG A 441 -15.26 -6.56 -20.83
C ARG A 441 -13.93 -5.80 -20.85
N SER A 442 -13.76 -4.79 -21.73
CA SER A 442 -12.52 -4.00 -21.77
C SER A 442 -12.29 -3.11 -20.52
N ALA A 443 -13.33 -2.89 -19.71
CA ALA A 443 -13.21 -2.24 -18.40
C ALA A 443 -12.76 -3.19 -17.26
N PHE A 444 -12.41 -4.44 -17.60
CA PHE A 444 -12.02 -5.46 -16.63
C PHE A 444 -10.74 -6.19 -17.06
N ILE A 445 -10.09 -6.79 -16.08
CA ILE A 445 -9.07 -7.82 -16.29
C ILE A 445 -9.53 -9.13 -15.66
N LEU A 446 -9.04 -10.25 -16.19
CA LEU A 446 -9.15 -11.55 -15.53
C LEU A 446 -7.81 -11.86 -14.87
N GLN A 447 -7.84 -12.24 -13.59
CA GLN A 447 -6.66 -12.61 -12.83
C GLN A 447 -6.82 -14.02 -12.27
N GLN A 448 -5.73 -14.80 -12.26
CA GLN A 448 -5.66 -16.07 -11.55
C GLN A 448 -5.93 -15.86 -10.06
N LYS A 449 -6.83 -16.63 -9.49
CA LYS A 449 -7.14 -16.56 -8.05
C LYS A 449 -5.95 -17.00 -7.22
N ILE A 450 -5.46 -16.11 -6.37
CA ILE A 450 -4.39 -16.40 -5.42
C ILE A 450 -4.98 -17.29 -4.32
N ARG A 451 -4.26 -18.36 -3.95
CA ARG A 451 -4.61 -19.26 -2.85
C ARG A 451 -3.64 -19.06 -1.69
N PRO A 452 -3.94 -18.11 -0.79
CA PRO A 452 -3.02 -17.75 0.28
C PRO A 452 -2.92 -18.83 1.35
N ILE A 453 -1.76 -18.86 2.04
CA ILE A 453 -1.62 -19.67 3.25
C ILE A 453 -2.54 -19.08 4.30
N ALA A 454 -3.29 -19.94 4.98
CA ALA A 454 -4.09 -19.56 6.11
C ALA A 454 -3.31 -19.68 7.42
N VAL A 455 -3.48 -18.71 8.32
CA VAL A 455 -2.95 -18.72 9.69
C VAL A 455 -4.10 -18.47 10.66
N LYS A 456 -3.90 -18.76 11.94
CA LYS A 456 -4.91 -18.45 12.98
C LYS A 456 -4.49 -17.22 13.75
N ASN A 457 -5.43 -16.28 13.95
CA ASN A 457 -5.20 -15.11 14.79
C ASN A 457 -6.50 -14.64 15.45
N TYR A 458 -6.38 -13.86 16.52
CA TYR A 458 -7.51 -13.20 17.16
C TYR A 458 -7.72 -11.82 16.53
N LEU A 459 -8.91 -11.62 15.95
CA LEU A 459 -9.32 -10.34 15.39
C LEU A 459 -10.06 -9.53 16.46
N LYS A 460 -9.55 -8.35 16.78
CA LYS A 460 -10.16 -7.40 17.70
C LYS A 460 -10.77 -6.24 16.91
N ARG A 461 -12.09 -6.14 16.94
CA ARG A 461 -12.85 -5.04 16.33
C ARG A 461 -13.38 -4.10 17.39
N PRO A 462 -13.58 -2.80 17.09
CA PRO A 462 -14.24 -1.88 18.02
C PRO A 462 -15.56 -2.46 18.52
N PHE A 463 -15.82 -2.29 19.82
CA PHE A 463 -17.04 -2.71 20.51
C PHE A 463 -17.29 -4.25 20.57
N HIS A 464 -16.39 -5.07 20.04
CA HIS A 464 -16.52 -6.53 20.06
C HIS A 464 -15.36 -7.19 20.81
N PRO A 465 -15.59 -8.36 21.46
CA PRO A 465 -14.49 -9.15 22.01
C PRO A 465 -13.53 -9.63 20.90
N ALA A 466 -12.30 -9.95 21.28
CA ALA A 466 -11.35 -10.60 20.37
C ALA A 466 -11.88 -11.98 19.97
N LYS A 467 -11.89 -12.29 18.67
CA LYS A 467 -12.41 -13.54 18.12
C LYS A 467 -11.33 -14.27 17.35
N LEU A 468 -11.13 -15.56 17.67
CA LEU A 468 -10.23 -16.43 16.90
C LEU A 468 -10.84 -16.70 15.53
N GLU A 469 -10.04 -16.45 14.49
CA GLU A 469 -10.43 -16.76 13.10
C GLU A 469 -9.26 -17.38 12.34
N VAL A 470 -9.58 -18.16 11.32
CA VAL A 470 -8.65 -18.53 10.27
C VAL A 470 -8.56 -17.33 9.32
N VAL A 471 -7.36 -16.81 9.13
CA VAL A 471 -7.14 -15.55 8.43
C VAL A 471 -6.12 -15.69 7.30
N THR A 472 -6.16 -14.74 6.39
CA THR A 472 -5.17 -14.54 5.33
C THR A 472 -4.59 -13.14 5.39
N ASN A 473 -3.31 -13.04 5.05
CA ASN A 473 -2.53 -11.83 5.18
C ASN A 473 -2.18 -11.25 3.81
N GLU A 474 -2.38 -9.96 3.66
CA GLU A 474 -1.95 -9.18 2.50
C GLU A 474 -0.84 -8.23 2.94
N LEU A 475 0.36 -8.44 2.41
CA LEU A 475 1.55 -7.65 2.71
C LEU A 475 1.64 -6.47 1.74
N GLY A 476 1.51 -5.25 2.25
CA GLY A 476 1.81 -4.03 1.53
C GLY A 476 3.23 -3.55 1.82
N VAL A 477 4.02 -3.29 0.80
CA VAL A 477 5.36 -2.68 0.93
C VAL A 477 5.32 -1.27 0.36
N PHE A 478 5.68 -0.28 1.19
CA PHE A 478 5.70 1.12 0.80
C PHE A 478 6.99 1.49 0.09
N GLY A 479 6.87 2.36 -0.90
CA GLY A 479 8.00 2.98 -1.57
C GLY A 479 7.75 4.44 -1.91
N THR A 480 8.81 5.25 -1.84
CA THR A 480 8.79 6.64 -2.30
C THR A 480 9.84 6.86 -3.38
N PHE A 481 9.46 7.63 -4.38
CA PHE A 481 10.31 7.96 -5.51
C PHE A 481 10.15 9.43 -5.89
N LEU A 482 11.25 10.10 -6.11
CA LEU A 482 11.27 11.45 -6.68
C LEU A 482 12.23 11.48 -7.87
N GLY A 483 11.72 11.91 -9.00
CA GLY A 483 12.51 12.12 -10.22
C GLY A 483 12.04 13.36 -10.96
N THR A 484 12.70 13.64 -12.07
CA THR A 484 12.39 14.75 -12.97
C THR A 484 11.72 14.23 -14.25
N TYR A 485 11.00 15.06 -14.97
CA TYR A 485 10.40 14.66 -16.25
C TYR A 485 11.42 14.34 -17.36
N ASP A 486 12.69 14.72 -17.20
CA ASP A 486 13.80 14.35 -18.10
C ASP A 486 14.52 13.05 -17.69
N GLY A 487 13.98 12.32 -16.71
CA GLY A 487 14.45 10.98 -16.35
C GLY A 487 15.50 10.91 -15.24
N LYS A 488 15.90 12.03 -14.63
CA LYS A 488 16.86 12.02 -13.52
C LYS A 488 16.20 11.56 -12.23
N VAL A 489 16.78 10.55 -11.59
CA VAL A 489 16.33 10.07 -10.27
C VAL A 489 16.99 10.89 -9.16
N LEU A 490 16.20 11.45 -8.26
CA LEU A 490 16.66 12.19 -7.09
C LEU A 490 16.75 11.30 -5.85
N PHE A 491 15.72 10.48 -5.62
CA PHE A 491 15.76 9.39 -4.64
C PHE A 491 14.79 8.26 -5.01
N ASN A 492 15.06 7.07 -4.46
CA ASN A 492 14.24 5.87 -4.60
C ASN A 492 14.39 5.04 -3.32
N HIS A 493 13.37 5.02 -2.48
CA HIS A 493 13.40 4.38 -1.17
C HIS A 493 12.36 3.30 -0.99
N VAL A 494 12.67 2.34 -0.14
CA VAL A 494 11.73 1.38 0.43
C VAL A 494 11.44 1.83 1.86
N ASP A 495 10.17 2.04 2.20
CA ASP A 495 9.78 2.85 3.37
C ASP A 495 9.09 2.06 4.48
N GLY A 496 9.07 0.75 4.37
CA GLY A 496 8.46 -0.12 5.36
C GLY A 496 7.31 -0.95 4.79
N HIS A 497 6.53 -1.53 5.68
CA HIS A 497 5.47 -2.45 5.30
C HIS A 497 4.20 -2.22 6.12
N PHE A 498 3.12 -2.83 5.66
CA PHE A 498 1.82 -2.86 6.30
C PHE A 498 1.17 -4.21 6.01
N ILE A 499 0.48 -4.81 6.97
CA ILE A 499 -0.31 -6.01 6.72
C ILE A 499 -1.78 -5.70 6.93
N LYS A 500 -2.59 -6.08 5.94
CA LYS A 500 -4.04 -6.19 6.04
C LYS A 500 -4.38 -7.66 6.25
N THR A 501 -5.13 -7.95 7.28
CA THR A 501 -5.55 -9.32 7.62
C THR A 501 -7.06 -9.41 7.56
N LYS A 502 -7.56 -10.47 6.95
CA LYS A 502 -8.99 -10.73 6.80
C LYS A 502 -9.31 -12.19 7.09
N SER A 503 -10.59 -12.46 7.40
CA SER A 503 -11.06 -13.85 7.46
C SER A 503 -10.76 -14.59 6.16
N HIS A 504 -10.27 -15.82 6.27
CA HIS A 504 -9.96 -16.67 5.11
C HIS A 504 -11.17 -16.86 4.17
N ASN A 505 -12.37 -16.89 4.74
CA ASN A 505 -13.61 -17.06 3.99
C ASN A 505 -14.15 -15.76 3.38
N SER A 506 -13.47 -14.60 3.60
CA SER A 506 -13.89 -13.33 3.04
C SER A 506 -13.12 -13.00 1.75
N ASN A 507 -13.85 -12.70 0.70
CA ASN A 507 -13.28 -12.17 -0.53
C ASN A 507 -12.93 -10.68 -0.41
N GLN A 508 -13.57 -9.95 0.53
CA GLN A 508 -13.30 -8.53 0.78
C GLN A 508 -12.24 -8.36 1.87
N GLY A 509 -11.37 -7.36 1.74
CA GLY A 509 -10.25 -7.13 2.67
C GLY A 509 -10.04 -5.67 3.06
N GLY A 510 -10.96 -4.77 2.70
CA GLY A 510 -10.88 -3.35 3.02
C GLY A 510 -11.03 -3.10 4.53
N ILE A 511 -10.11 -2.32 5.10
CA ILE A 511 -10.15 -1.95 6.53
C ILE A 511 -11.21 -0.89 6.75
N CYS A 512 -11.29 0.08 5.84
CA CYS A 512 -12.25 1.17 5.94
C CYS A 512 -13.69 0.69 5.80
N GLU A 513 -13.93 -0.35 5.00
CA GLU A 513 -15.25 -1.00 4.86
C GLU A 513 -15.56 -2.00 6.00
N GLY A 514 -14.62 -2.19 6.94
CA GLY A 514 -14.81 -3.03 8.12
C GLY A 514 -14.58 -4.54 7.92
N SER A 515 -14.21 -5.00 6.72
CA SER A 515 -13.95 -6.42 6.44
C SER A 515 -12.54 -6.86 6.86
N GLY A 516 -11.54 -6.02 6.63
CA GLY A 516 -10.16 -6.23 7.05
C GLY A 516 -9.83 -5.66 8.43
N VAL A 517 -8.69 -6.07 8.97
CA VAL A 517 -8.09 -5.53 10.18
C VAL A 517 -6.62 -5.16 9.95
N ILE A 518 -6.12 -4.24 10.76
CA ILE A 518 -4.73 -3.78 10.72
C ILE A 518 -3.85 -4.81 11.43
N ASP A 519 -2.70 -5.11 10.84
CA ASP A 519 -1.80 -6.13 11.34
C ASP A 519 -0.32 -5.77 11.09
N SER A 520 0.59 -6.54 11.65
CA SER A 520 2.02 -6.54 11.33
C SER A 520 2.55 -7.97 11.23
N ALA A 521 3.74 -8.15 10.64
CA ALA A 521 4.33 -9.48 10.46
C ALA A 521 5.19 -9.89 11.65
N ILE A 522 5.07 -11.16 12.03
CA ILE A 522 6.13 -11.91 12.71
C ILE A 522 6.71 -12.91 11.70
N LEU A 523 8.04 -12.89 11.51
CA LEU A 523 8.68 -13.61 10.43
C LEU A 523 9.19 -14.99 10.89
N PHE A 524 8.78 -16.02 10.15
CA PHE A 524 9.24 -17.39 10.32
C PHE A 524 9.87 -17.92 9.03
N PRO A 525 10.86 -18.82 9.08
CA PRO A 525 11.34 -19.54 7.91
C PRO A 525 10.19 -20.20 7.14
N GLU A 526 10.21 -20.15 5.80
CA GLU A 526 9.17 -20.75 4.94
C GLU A 526 8.91 -22.22 5.28
N ALA A 527 9.96 -22.95 5.66
CA ALA A 527 9.88 -24.37 6.02
C ALA A 527 8.98 -24.67 7.25
N GLN A 528 8.66 -23.66 8.07
CA GLN A 528 7.79 -23.80 9.24
C GLN A 528 6.30 -23.62 8.93
N PHE A 529 5.96 -23.31 7.69
CA PHE A 529 4.57 -23.16 7.29
C PHE A 529 4.00 -24.45 6.75
N GLN A 530 2.78 -24.80 7.19
CA GLN A 530 2.00 -25.87 6.59
C GLN A 530 1.58 -25.45 5.19
N LYS A 531 1.90 -26.30 4.21
CA LYS A 531 1.53 -26.14 2.80
C LYS A 531 0.17 -26.81 2.58
N GLY A 532 -0.80 -26.02 2.15
CA GLY A 532 -2.16 -26.49 1.84
C GLY A 532 -3.25 -25.60 2.41
N ILE A 533 -4.46 -25.76 1.87
CA ILE A 533 -5.65 -25.04 2.32
C ILE A 533 -6.00 -25.56 3.72
N ALA A 534 -6.22 -24.67 4.69
CA ALA A 534 -6.76 -25.06 5.99
C ALA A 534 -8.14 -25.71 5.78
N LYS A 535 -8.24 -26.99 6.08
CA LYS A 535 -9.51 -27.70 6.12
C LYS A 535 -10.31 -27.26 7.31
#